data_56cfe54f3a650fc1384b85c18c4655f8
#
_entry.id   56cfe54f3a650fc1384b85c18c4655f8
#
_cell.length_a   1.000
_cell.length_b   1.000
_cell.length_c   1.000
_cell.angle_alpha   90.00
_cell.angle_beta   90.00
_cell.angle_gamma   90.00
#
_symmetry.space_group_name_H-M   'P 1'
#
loop_
_entity.id
_entity.type
_entity.pdbx_description
1 polymer ?
#
loop_
_entity_poly.entity_id
_entity_poly.type
_entity_poly.pdbx_seq_one_letter_code
_entity_poly.pdbx_strand_id
1 'polypeptide(L)'
;NLAWLLAQTEGVRALLIDSDLRRPCANDYLGIDAPVGLSEVLGGQLSLEDAIVRLEPSGLHLLPGGRPRDDVAELLSGPSYGRVLSEVRRMFDYIIIDAPPLGIFTDANVLMSRADGGILVVRAGKTRYSAVDKLLEQMPKERLLGVVLNRIDDQPEASSYYYQHRYYNRERRVTELVPPTERVEEEVATVN
;
A
#
# COMPACT_ATOMS: atom_id res chain seq x y z
N ASN A 1 -7.18 -5.62 1.42
CA ASN A 1 -7.92 -5.66 0.13
C ASN A 1 -7.11 -6.36 -0.98
N LEU A 2 -5.83 -5.99 -1.24
CA LEU A 2 -5.03 -6.60 -2.32
C LEU A 2 -4.87 -8.12 -2.15
N ALA A 3 -4.45 -8.58 -0.97
CA ALA A 3 -4.29 -10.01 -0.69
C ALA A 3 -5.61 -10.79 -0.85
N TRP A 4 -6.71 -10.18 -0.43
CA TRP A 4 -8.05 -10.75 -0.59
C TRP A 4 -8.43 -10.94 -2.08
N LEU A 5 -8.18 -9.93 -2.91
CA LEU A 5 -8.45 -10.00 -4.36
C LEU A 5 -7.57 -11.06 -5.05
N LEU A 6 -6.29 -11.15 -4.66
CA LEU A 6 -5.39 -12.17 -5.19
C LEU A 6 -5.86 -13.59 -4.84
N ALA A 7 -6.35 -13.79 -3.61
CA ALA A 7 -6.85 -15.10 -3.16
C ALA A 7 -8.12 -15.55 -3.88
N GLN A 8 -8.90 -14.62 -4.45
CA GLN A 8 -10.09 -14.95 -5.25
C GLN A 8 -9.76 -15.32 -6.70
N THR A 9 -8.51 -15.17 -7.12
CA THR A 9 -8.07 -15.56 -8.46
C THR A 9 -7.90 -17.08 -8.52
N GLU A 10 -8.50 -17.71 -9.49
CA GLU A 10 -8.45 -19.18 -9.66
C GLU A 10 -7.01 -19.68 -9.81
N GLY A 11 -6.67 -20.70 -9.04
CA GLY A 11 -5.33 -21.31 -9.04
C GLY A 11 -4.27 -20.53 -8.27
N VAL A 12 -4.57 -19.37 -7.70
CA VAL A 12 -3.63 -18.53 -6.96
C VAL A 12 -3.71 -18.81 -5.46
N ARG A 13 -2.56 -19.10 -4.87
CA ARG A 13 -2.39 -19.19 -3.41
C ARG A 13 -1.79 -17.90 -2.89
N ALA A 14 -2.57 -17.13 -2.13
CA ALA A 14 -2.14 -15.86 -1.55
C ALA A 14 -2.00 -15.97 -0.03
N LEU A 15 -0.92 -15.39 0.51
CA LEU A 15 -0.65 -15.26 1.93
C LEU A 15 -0.57 -13.77 2.29
N LEU A 16 -1.25 -13.39 3.37
CA LEU A 16 -1.05 -12.12 4.07
C LEU A 16 -0.22 -12.40 5.33
N ILE A 17 0.88 -11.69 5.50
CA ILE A 17 1.71 -11.73 6.71
C ILE A 17 1.56 -10.40 7.43
N ASP A 18 1.07 -10.41 8.68
CA ASP A 18 1.10 -9.23 9.54
C ASP A 18 2.50 -9.12 10.16
N SER A 19 3.30 -8.18 9.64
CA SER A 19 4.67 -7.90 10.10
C SER A 19 4.77 -6.62 10.93
N ASP A 20 3.64 -5.98 11.28
CA ASP A 20 3.61 -4.95 12.32
C ASP A 20 3.61 -5.61 13.70
N LEU A 21 4.73 -6.21 14.07
CA LEU A 21 4.87 -6.92 15.35
C LEU A 21 4.82 -5.99 16.57
N ARG A 22 4.82 -4.66 16.38
CA ARG A 22 4.62 -3.69 17.48
C ARG A 22 3.14 -3.54 17.81
N ARG A 23 2.28 -3.59 16.79
CA ARG A 23 0.83 -3.46 16.91
C ARG A 23 0.12 -4.38 15.93
N PRO A 24 0.25 -5.70 16.10
CA PRO A 24 -0.42 -6.66 15.22
C PRO A 24 -1.92 -6.41 15.25
N CYS A 25 -2.56 -6.36 14.09
CA CYS A 25 -3.99 -6.04 14.01
C CYS A 25 -4.72 -6.67 12.81
N ALA A 26 -4.01 -7.38 11.94
CA ALA A 26 -4.63 -7.97 10.74
C ALA A 26 -5.73 -8.99 11.09
N ASN A 27 -5.53 -9.79 12.13
CA ASN A 27 -6.52 -10.73 12.65
C ASN A 27 -7.80 -10.01 13.13
N ASP A 28 -7.68 -8.86 13.84
CA ASP A 28 -8.81 -8.09 14.33
C ASP A 28 -9.63 -7.52 13.16
N TYR A 29 -8.95 -6.96 12.14
CA TYR A 29 -9.62 -6.44 10.93
C TYR A 29 -10.33 -7.52 10.13
N LEU A 30 -9.86 -8.75 10.20
CA LEU A 30 -10.46 -9.90 9.50
C LEU A 30 -11.46 -10.66 10.37
N GLY A 31 -11.66 -10.25 11.63
CA GLY A 31 -12.60 -10.87 12.58
C GLY A 31 -12.18 -12.28 13.03
N ILE A 32 -10.87 -12.52 13.15
CA ILE A 32 -10.31 -13.83 13.47
C ILE A 32 -9.71 -13.80 14.85
N ASP A 33 -10.05 -14.81 15.66
CA ASP A 33 -9.38 -15.07 16.94
C ASP A 33 -8.09 -15.86 16.68
N ALA A 34 -6.95 -15.16 16.67
CA ALA A 34 -5.64 -15.75 16.45
C ALA A 34 -4.61 -15.11 17.40
N PRO A 35 -4.52 -15.61 18.63
CA PRO A 35 -3.68 -15.01 19.67
C PRO A 35 -2.18 -15.28 19.49
N VAL A 36 -1.80 -16.14 18.56
CA VAL A 36 -0.42 -16.52 18.24
C VAL A 36 -0.18 -16.37 16.74
N GLY A 37 1.09 -16.19 16.34
CA GLY A 37 1.42 -15.98 14.94
C GLY A 37 2.92 -15.83 14.70
N LEU A 38 3.30 -14.87 13.86
CA LEU A 38 4.68 -14.64 13.42
C LEU A 38 5.65 -14.44 14.60
N SER A 39 5.25 -13.72 15.65
CA SER A 39 6.07 -13.52 16.86
C SER A 39 6.50 -14.84 17.49
N GLU A 40 5.58 -15.77 17.63
CA GLU A 40 5.82 -17.10 18.24
C GLU A 40 6.63 -17.99 17.30
N VAL A 41 6.40 -17.90 16.00
CA VAL A 41 7.20 -18.62 14.99
C VAL A 41 8.66 -18.15 15.00
N LEU A 42 8.89 -16.83 15.05
CA LEU A 42 10.23 -16.24 15.11
C LEU A 42 10.95 -16.60 16.42
N GLY A 43 10.18 -16.71 17.51
CA GLY A 43 10.67 -17.16 18.82
C GLY A 43 10.87 -18.67 18.95
N GLY A 44 10.54 -19.47 17.92
CA GLY A 44 10.66 -20.92 17.93
C GLY A 44 9.64 -21.65 18.84
N GLN A 45 8.54 -20.98 19.18
CA GLN A 45 7.49 -21.50 20.07
C GLN A 45 6.35 -22.17 19.30
N LEU A 46 6.24 -21.88 17.99
CA LEU A 46 5.18 -22.40 17.12
C LEU A 46 5.79 -22.73 15.75
N SER A 47 5.29 -23.78 15.10
CA SER A 47 5.66 -24.07 13.71
C SER A 47 4.99 -23.06 12.76
N LEU A 48 5.59 -22.83 11.59
CA LEU A 48 5.02 -21.94 10.58
C LEU A 48 3.66 -22.46 10.08
N GLU A 49 3.56 -23.75 9.88
CA GLU A 49 2.35 -24.41 9.39
C GLU A 49 1.17 -24.27 10.36
N ASP A 50 1.43 -24.42 11.67
CA ASP A 50 0.41 -24.26 12.71
C ASP A 50 -0.01 -22.79 12.93
N ALA A 51 0.84 -21.84 12.53
CA ALA A 51 0.57 -20.42 12.67
C ALA A 51 -0.27 -19.84 11.51
N ILE A 52 -0.29 -20.51 10.35
CA ILE A 52 -1.01 -20.03 9.17
C ILE A 52 -2.47 -20.46 9.25
N VAL A 53 -3.38 -19.48 9.14
CA VAL A 53 -4.82 -19.70 9.14
C VAL A 53 -5.38 -19.48 7.74
N ARG A 54 -6.19 -20.43 7.24
CA ARG A 54 -6.93 -20.27 5.98
C ARG A 54 -8.30 -19.66 6.26
N LEU A 55 -8.66 -18.66 5.46
CA LEU A 55 -9.89 -17.88 5.60
C LEU A 55 -10.92 -18.29 4.54
N GLU A 56 -12.05 -18.80 4.99
CA GLU A 56 -13.17 -19.13 4.11
C GLU A 56 -14.19 -17.98 4.05
N PRO A 57 -14.89 -17.76 2.94
CA PRO A 57 -14.79 -18.51 1.67
C PRO A 57 -13.72 -17.96 0.69
N SER A 58 -12.88 -16.99 1.08
CA SER A 58 -11.95 -16.30 0.18
C SER A 58 -10.76 -17.15 -0.27
N GLY A 59 -10.41 -18.19 0.50
CA GLY A 59 -9.18 -18.96 0.29
C GLY A 59 -7.89 -18.22 0.66
N LEU A 60 -7.98 -16.98 1.19
CA LEU A 60 -6.81 -16.24 1.67
C LEU A 60 -6.18 -16.95 2.86
N HIS A 61 -4.85 -17.04 2.86
CA HIS A 61 -4.11 -17.47 4.04
C HIS A 61 -3.59 -16.25 4.80
N LEU A 62 -3.66 -16.32 6.13
CA LEU A 62 -3.15 -15.29 7.04
C LEU A 62 -2.09 -15.92 7.95
N LEU A 63 -0.93 -15.27 8.05
CA LEU A 63 0.00 -15.43 9.15
C LEU A 63 -0.16 -14.21 10.07
N PRO A 64 -0.90 -14.35 11.19
CA PRO A 64 -1.11 -13.26 12.14
C PRO A 64 0.22 -12.79 12.73
N GLY A 65 0.28 -11.56 13.23
CA GLY A 65 1.50 -11.04 13.87
C GLY A 65 1.82 -11.72 15.22
N GLY A 66 0.80 -12.25 15.90
CA GLY A 66 0.94 -12.86 17.21
C GLY A 66 1.02 -11.82 18.34
N ARG A 67 1.74 -12.12 19.41
CA ARG A 67 1.88 -11.22 20.55
C ARG A 67 2.78 -10.01 20.20
N PRO A 68 2.42 -8.79 20.66
CA PRO A 68 3.26 -7.61 20.47
C PRO A 68 4.68 -7.80 20.98
N ARG A 69 5.66 -7.18 20.27
CA ARG A 69 7.09 -7.29 20.56
C ARG A 69 7.75 -5.92 20.62
N ASP A 70 8.80 -5.80 21.42
CA ASP A 70 9.65 -4.60 21.49
C ASP A 70 10.93 -4.74 20.64
N ASP A 71 11.42 -5.98 20.47
CA ASP A 71 12.65 -6.35 19.74
C ASP A 71 12.42 -6.58 18.23
N VAL A 72 11.44 -5.88 17.63
CA VAL A 72 10.96 -6.12 16.27
C VAL A 72 12.04 -6.00 15.20
N ALA A 73 12.89 -4.95 15.29
CA ALA A 73 13.95 -4.74 14.30
C ALA A 73 14.95 -5.90 14.27
N GLU A 74 15.29 -6.46 15.45
CA GLU A 74 16.17 -7.62 15.58
C GLU A 74 15.52 -8.88 14.99
N LEU A 75 14.27 -9.15 15.34
CA LEU A 75 13.52 -10.30 14.83
C LEU A 75 13.40 -10.28 13.30
N LEU A 76 13.00 -9.14 12.72
CA LEU A 76 12.82 -9.01 11.27
C LEU A 76 14.14 -9.00 10.49
N SER A 77 15.24 -8.52 11.11
CA SER A 77 16.58 -8.56 10.52
C SER A 77 17.22 -9.95 10.63
N GLY A 78 16.78 -10.72 11.61
CA GLY A 78 17.37 -12.00 11.99
C GLY A 78 17.19 -13.11 10.95
N PRO A 79 17.94 -14.22 11.12
CA PRO A 79 17.89 -15.36 10.22
C PRO A 79 16.56 -16.12 10.27
N SER A 80 15.83 -16.05 11.39
CA SER A 80 14.54 -16.73 11.56
C SER A 80 13.49 -16.17 10.59
N TYR A 81 13.40 -14.86 10.43
CA TYR A 81 12.50 -14.25 9.46
C TYR A 81 12.88 -14.62 8.02
N GLY A 82 14.19 -14.69 7.71
CA GLY A 82 14.67 -15.16 6.41
C GLY A 82 14.25 -16.61 6.11
N ARG A 83 14.27 -17.49 7.12
CA ARG A 83 13.76 -18.86 6.97
C ARG A 83 12.26 -18.90 6.70
N VAL A 84 11.48 -18.15 7.47
CA VAL A 84 10.03 -18.01 7.25
C VAL A 84 9.73 -17.55 5.82
N LEU A 85 10.38 -16.48 5.33
CA LEU A 85 10.18 -16.01 3.96
C LEU A 85 10.56 -17.05 2.91
N SER A 86 11.67 -17.78 3.12
CA SER A 86 12.11 -18.84 2.20
C SER A 86 11.14 -20.01 2.15
N GLU A 87 10.46 -20.31 3.25
CA GLU A 87 9.49 -21.39 3.36
C GLU A 87 8.16 -20.99 2.71
N VAL A 88 7.59 -19.83 3.04
CA VAL A 88 6.33 -19.36 2.45
C VAL A 88 6.45 -19.11 0.93
N ARG A 89 7.62 -18.73 0.42
CA ARG A 89 7.88 -18.61 -1.04
C ARG A 89 7.71 -19.93 -1.81
N ARG A 90 7.85 -21.07 -1.15
CA ARG A 90 7.59 -22.39 -1.76
C ARG A 90 6.13 -22.81 -1.69
N MET A 91 5.38 -22.21 -0.76
CA MET A 91 3.98 -22.58 -0.47
C MET A 91 2.98 -21.69 -1.21
N PHE A 92 3.33 -20.43 -1.48
CA PHE A 92 2.40 -19.41 -1.97
C PHE A 92 2.94 -18.71 -3.22
N ASP A 93 2.02 -18.34 -4.11
CA ASP A 93 2.33 -17.66 -5.36
C ASP A 93 2.47 -16.14 -5.14
N TYR A 94 1.68 -15.58 -4.19
CA TYR A 94 1.76 -14.19 -3.75
C TYR A 94 1.84 -14.11 -2.23
N ILE A 95 2.81 -13.33 -1.74
CA ILE A 95 3.00 -13.05 -0.32
C ILE A 95 2.91 -11.55 -0.13
N ILE A 96 1.87 -11.10 0.55
CA ILE A 96 1.66 -9.69 0.91
C ILE A 96 2.11 -9.50 2.34
N ILE A 97 3.12 -8.67 2.54
CA ILE A 97 3.65 -8.33 3.86
C ILE A 97 3.02 -7.00 4.29
N ASP A 98 2.19 -7.03 5.33
CA ASP A 98 1.69 -5.83 5.97
C ASP A 98 2.75 -5.28 6.92
N ALA A 99 3.15 -4.03 6.69
CA ALA A 99 4.28 -3.39 7.36
C ALA A 99 3.83 -2.22 8.23
N PRO A 100 4.54 -1.93 9.34
CA PRO A 100 4.27 -0.76 10.16
C PRO A 100 4.45 0.54 9.35
N PRO A 101 3.89 1.68 9.83
CA PRO A 101 4.00 2.95 9.14
C PRO A 101 5.45 3.38 8.91
N LEU A 102 5.79 3.67 7.65
CA LEU A 102 7.09 4.21 7.25
C LEU A 102 7.34 5.56 7.92
N GLY A 103 8.57 5.82 8.34
CA GLY A 103 8.97 7.08 8.96
C GLY A 103 8.80 7.15 10.48
N ILE A 104 8.21 6.12 11.11
CA ILE A 104 8.17 6.01 12.58
C ILE A 104 9.24 5.03 13.05
N PHE A 105 9.38 3.89 12.36
CA PHE A 105 10.33 2.83 12.70
C PHE A 105 11.12 2.40 11.46
N THR A 106 12.30 1.83 11.67
CA THR A 106 13.15 1.27 10.62
C THR A 106 12.64 -0.08 10.11
N ASP A 107 11.68 -0.68 10.79
CA ASP A 107 11.16 -2.02 10.53
C ASP A 107 10.64 -2.17 9.09
N ALA A 108 9.91 -1.17 8.58
CA ALA A 108 9.39 -1.18 7.22
C ALA A 108 10.51 -1.18 6.15
N ASN A 109 11.64 -0.51 6.39
CA ASN A 109 12.80 -0.54 5.49
C ASN A 109 13.47 -1.92 5.48
N VAL A 110 13.53 -2.58 6.64
CA VAL A 110 14.03 -3.96 6.74
C VAL A 110 13.13 -4.91 5.94
N LEU A 111 11.81 -4.81 6.10
CA LEU A 111 10.84 -5.60 5.34
C LEU A 111 10.97 -5.36 3.83
N MET A 112 11.09 -4.11 3.40
CA MET A 112 11.26 -3.76 2.00
C MET A 112 12.55 -4.34 1.39
N SER A 113 13.63 -4.40 2.16
CA SER A 113 14.89 -4.99 1.69
C SER A 113 14.79 -6.50 1.44
N ARG A 114 13.83 -7.17 2.07
CA ARG A 114 13.59 -8.62 1.97
C ARG A 114 12.47 -9.00 1.01
N ALA A 115 11.67 -8.03 0.58
CA ALA A 115 10.60 -8.21 -0.40
C ALA A 115 11.12 -8.01 -1.83
N ASP A 116 10.38 -8.50 -2.82
CA ASP A 116 10.70 -8.29 -4.25
C ASP A 116 10.37 -6.85 -4.67
N GLY A 117 9.42 -6.21 -3.98
CA GLY A 117 9.06 -4.80 -4.15
C GLY A 117 8.09 -4.33 -3.08
N GLY A 118 7.89 -3.02 -3.00
CA GLY A 118 6.99 -2.39 -2.06
C GLY A 118 6.00 -1.43 -2.72
N ILE A 119 4.84 -1.31 -2.12
CA ILE A 119 3.81 -0.33 -2.48
C ILE A 119 3.69 0.65 -1.32
N LEU A 120 3.90 1.94 -1.59
CA LEU A 120 3.68 2.98 -0.60
C LEU A 120 2.20 3.36 -0.57
N VAL A 121 1.54 3.13 0.57
CA VAL A 121 0.14 3.51 0.77
C VAL A 121 0.07 4.86 1.48
N VAL A 122 -0.55 5.84 0.82
CA VAL A 122 -0.68 7.23 1.29
C VAL A 122 -2.16 7.53 1.57
N ARG A 123 -2.47 8.11 2.72
CA ARG A 123 -3.83 8.51 3.05
C ARG A 123 -4.17 9.86 2.42
N ALA A 124 -5.21 9.88 1.57
CA ALA A 124 -5.72 11.09 0.93
C ALA A 124 -6.16 12.14 1.97
N GLY A 125 -5.85 13.40 1.71
CA GLY A 125 -6.25 14.53 2.56
C GLY A 125 -5.60 14.61 3.95
N LYS A 126 -4.79 13.62 4.35
CA LYS A 126 -4.11 13.61 5.66
C LYS A 126 -2.59 13.57 5.57
N THR A 127 -2.03 12.80 4.64
CA THR A 127 -0.58 12.70 4.50
C THR A 127 -0.06 13.90 3.69
N ARG A 128 0.84 14.68 4.27
CA ARG A 128 1.43 15.84 3.61
C ARG A 128 2.38 15.39 2.49
N TYR A 129 2.34 16.08 1.35
CA TYR A 129 3.24 15.81 0.22
C TYR A 129 4.73 15.81 0.63
N SER A 130 5.14 16.81 1.43
CA SER A 130 6.53 16.90 1.91
C SER A 130 6.97 15.72 2.77
N ALA A 131 6.05 15.05 3.46
CA ALA A 131 6.36 13.84 4.22
C ALA A 131 6.55 12.64 3.27
N VAL A 132 5.70 12.53 2.24
CA VAL A 132 5.83 11.49 1.21
C VAL A 132 7.15 11.64 0.47
N ASP A 133 7.50 12.86 0.07
CA ASP A 133 8.73 13.19 -0.67
C ASP A 133 9.99 12.76 0.12
N LYS A 134 10.06 13.13 1.40
CA LYS A 134 11.15 12.70 2.29
C LYS A 134 11.24 11.18 2.46
N LEU A 135 10.11 10.49 2.52
CA LEU A 135 10.10 9.03 2.63
C LEU A 135 10.62 8.38 1.33
N LEU A 136 10.20 8.91 0.17
CA LEU A 136 10.66 8.44 -1.14
C LEU A 136 12.17 8.65 -1.35
N GLU A 137 12.75 9.71 -0.77
CA GLU A 137 14.20 9.92 -0.80
C GLU A 137 14.99 8.85 -0.02
N GLN A 138 14.38 8.29 1.03
CA GLN A 138 15.01 7.30 1.91
C GLN A 138 14.77 5.85 1.47
N MET A 139 13.87 5.63 0.52
CA MET A 139 13.51 4.30 0.03
C MET A 139 14.37 3.88 -1.17
N PRO A 140 14.69 2.58 -1.30
CA PRO A 140 15.33 2.05 -2.50
C PRO A 140 14.34 2.14 -3.66
N LYS A 141 14.54 3.14 -4.54
CA LYS A 141 13.61 3.46 -5.65
C LYS A 141 13.40 2.29 -6.61
N GLU A 142 14.42 1.47 -6.79
CA GLU A 142 14.39 0.27 -7.62
C GLU A 142 13.44 -0.82 -7.10
N ARG A 143 13.08 -0.75 -5.81
CA ARG A 143 12.12 -1.67 -5.17
C ARG A 143 10.72 -1.08 -5.00
N LEU A 144 10.53 0.19 -5.32
CA LEU A 144 9.23 0.84 -5.23
C LEU A 144 8.41 0.55 -6.49
N LEU A 145 7.38 -0.29 -6.34
CA LEU A 145 6.45 -0.63 -7.43
C LEU A 145 5.47 0.50 -7.74
N GLY A 146 5.15 1.34 -6.74
CA GLY A 146 4.25 2.46 -6.92
C GLY A 146 3.70 3.03 -5.61
N VAL A 147 2.83 4.03 -5.76
CA VAL A 147 2.16 4.70 -4.65
C VAL A 147 0.65 4.56 -4.81
N VAL A 148 -0.03 4.14 -3.75
CA VAL A 148 -1.49 4.03 -3.70
C VAL A 148 -2.05 5.14 -2.83
N LEU A 149 -2.95 5.95 -3.39
CA LEU A 149 -3.71 6.94 -2.64
C LEU A 149 -4.98 6.28 -2.08
N ASN A 150 -5.04 6.10 -0.77
CA ASN A 150 -6.11 5.40 -0.06
C ASN A 150 -7.07 6.39 0.64
N ARG A 151 -8.29 5.96 0.92
CA ARG A 151 -9.35 6.74 1.60
C ARG A 151 -9.71 8.05 0.88
N ILE A 152 -9.89 7.97 -0.42
CA ILE A 152 -10.28 9.12 -1.25
C ILE A 152 -11.70 9.59 -0.89
N ASP A 153 -12.59 8.66 -0.52
CA ASP A 153 -14.00 8.92 -0.20
C ASP A 153 -14.22 9.66 1.14
N ASP A 154 -13.19 9.73 1.99
CA ASP A 154 -13.20 10.54 3.22
C ASP A 154 -13.14 12.08 2.94
N GLN A 155 -13.06 12.49 1.67
CA GLN A 155 -13.03 13.90 1.26
C GLN A 155 -14.45 14.41 0.96
N PRO A 156 -14.87 15.58 1.46
CA PRO A 156 -16.11 16.21 1.02
C PRO A 156 -16.07 16.42 -0.50
N GLU A 157 -17.23 16.30 -1.14
CA GLU A 157 -17.48 16.22 -2.61
C GLU A 157 -16.75 17.21 -3.53
N ALA A 158 -16.07 18.22 -2.97
CA ALA A 158 -15.29 19.21 -3.73
C ALA A 158 -14.12 18.61 -4.55
N SER A 159 -13.63 17.40 -4.21
CA SER A 159 -12.48 16.82 -4.89
C SER A 159 -12.84 16.03 -6.15
N SER A 160 -14.06 15.50 -6.25
CA SER A 160 -14.54 14.79 -7.45
C SER A 160 -14.64 15.72 -8.66
N TYR A 161 -15.06 16.98 -8.44
CA TYR A 161 -15.12 18.01 -9.48
C TYR A 161 -13.75 18.41 -10.03
N TYR A 162 -12.70 18.40 -9.20
CA TYR A 162 -11.36 18.80 -9.60
C TYR A 162 -10.66 17.75 -10.47
N TYR A 163 -10.91 16.46 -10.24
CA TYR A 163 -10.34 15.38 -11.05
C TYR A 163 -11.04 15.24 -12.41
N GLN A 164 -12.35 15.38 -12.48
CA GLN A 164 -13.08 15.38 -13.76
C GLN A 164 -12.66 16.55 -14.65
N HIS A 165 -12.50 17.78 -14.09
CA HIS A 165 -12.07 18.94 -14.84
C HIS A 165 -10.65 18.84 -15.42
N ARG A 166 -9.75 18.13 -14.73
CA ARG A 166 -8.34 17.97 -15.17
C ARG A 166 -8.19 16.92 -16.27
N TYR A 167 -9.05 15.91 -16.31
CA TYR A 167 -9.08 14.91 -17.39
C TYR A 167 -9.68 15.48 -18.67
N TYR A 168 -10.80 16.19 -18.58
CA TYR A 168 -11.47 16.79 -19.75
C TYR A 168 -10.73 17.99 -20.34
N ASN A 169 -9.97 18.76 -19.57
CA ASN A 169 -9.19 19.90 -20.08
C ASN A 169 -7.84 19.51 -20.72
N ARG A 170 -7.39 18.27 -20.56
CA ARG A 170 -6.17 17.80 -21.24
C ARG A 170 -6.42 17.52 -22.74
N GLU A 171 -7.63 17.14 -23.12
CA GLU A 171 -8.01 16.91 -24.51
C GLU A 171 -8.29 18.23 -25.26
N ARG A 172 -8.70 19.31 -24.58
CA ARG A 172 -8.95 20.61 -25.23
C ARG A 172 -7.72 21.43 -25.54
N ARG A 173 -6.58 21.17 -24.93
CA ARG A 173 -5.33 21.94 -25.22
C ARG A 173 -4.57 21.49 -26.44
N VAL A 174 -5.01 20.49 -27.16
CA VAL A 174 -4.38 20.04 -28.41
C VAL A 174 -5.02 20.68 -29.64
N THR A 175 -6.18 21.34 -29.52
CA THR A 175 -6.95 21.86 -30.67
C THR A 175 -6.94 23.39 -30.83
N GLU A 176 -6.25 24.15 -29.95
CA GLU A 176 -6.18 25.61 -30.08
C GLU A 176 -4.70 26.12 -30.21
N LEU A 177 -4.09 25.82 -31.33
CA LEU A 177 -2.94 26.54 -31.86
C LEU A 177 -3.27 27.03 -33.28
N VAL A 178 -4.23 28.00 -33.37
CA VAL A 178 -4.42 28.82 -34.52
C VAL A 178 -4.59 30.27 -34.01
N PRO A 179 -3.72 31.21 -34.38
CA PRO A 179 -3.83 32.61 -33.95
C PRO A 179 -5.01 33.31 -34.64
N PRO A 180 -5.78 34.15 -33.95
CA PRO A 180 -6.83 34.94 -34.59
C PRO A 180 -6.21 36.11 -35.38
N THR A 181 -6.53 36.17 -36.66
CA THR A 181 -6.35 37.34 -37.54
C THR A 181 -7.19 38.50 -37.01
N GLU A 182 -6.55 39.66 -36.99
CA GLU A 182 -7.09 40.99 -36.69
C GLU A 182 -8.41 41.26 -37.43
N ARG A 183 -9.44 41.69 -36.72
CA ARG A 183 -10.55 42.45 -37.29
C ARG A 183 -10.48 43.86 -36.77
N VAL A 184 -10.28 44.74 -37.70
CA VAL A 184 -10.41 46.20 -37.57
C VAL A 184 -11.89 46.52 -37.35
N GLU A 185 -12.25 47.15 -36.25
CA GLU A 185 -13.57 47.74 -36.05
C GLU A 185 -13.51 49.22 -36.46
N GLU A 186 -14.32 49.53 -37.46
CA GLU A 186 -14.64 50.91 -37.84
C GLU A 186 -15.61 51.52 -36.80
N GLU A 187 -15.19 52.64 -36.25
CA GLU A 187 -15.99 53.54 -35.45
C GLU A 187 -17.02 54.28 -36.33
N VAL A 188 -18.31 54.11 -36.09
CA VAL A 188 -19.34 55.00 -36.64
C VAL A 188 -19.92 55.80 -35.49
N ALA A 189 -19.55 57.07 -35.46
CA ALA A 189 -20.15 58.09 -34.65
C ALA A 189 -21.56 58.37 -35.15
N THR A 190 -22.56 58.47 -34.25
CA THR A 190 -23.80 59.25 -34.50
C THR A 190 -24.19 60.03 -33.26
N VAL A 191 -24.20 61.31 -33.47
CA VAL A 191 -24.74 62.40 -32.65
C VAL A 191 -26.27 62.32 -32.65
N ASN A 192 -26.91 62.36 -31.51
CA ASN A 192 -27.99 63.28 -31.08
C ASN A 192 -28.38 62.94 -29.64
#